data_df7fb1da504938213439bdfb5fc5f541
#
_entry.id   df7fb1da504938213439bdfb5fc5f541
#
_cell.length_a   1.000
_cell.length_b   1.000
_cell.length_c   1.000
_cell.angle_alpha   90.00
_cell.angle_beta   90.00
_cell.angle_gamma   90.00
#
_symmetry.space_group_name_H-M   'P 1'
#
loop_
_entity.id
_entity.type
_entity.pdbx_description
1 polymer ?
#
loop_
_entity_poly.entity_id
_entity_poly.type
_entity_poly.pdbx_seq_one_letter_code
_entity_poly.pdbx_strand_id
1 'polypeptide(L)' 'MDYYNILGVARNASPTEIKKAYRKLAMAHHPDRGGDHSTFANITSAYDTLSNSD' A
#
# COMPACT_ATOMS: atom_id res chain seq x y z
N MET A 1 11.58 2.91 7.52
CA MET A 1 10.28 2.23 7.31
C MET A 1 10.29 1.50 5.99
N ASP A 2 9.86 0.25 5.96
CA ASP A 2 9.92 -0.57 4.75
C ASP A 2 8.55 -0.56 4.05
N TYR A 3 8.43 0.28 3.04
CA TYR A 3 7.17 0.42 2.30
C TYR A 3 6.80 -0.85 1.54
N TYR A 4 7.80 -1.59 1.08
CA TYR A 4 7.54 -2.87 0.39
C TYR A 4 6.90 -3.85 1.35
N ASN A 5 7.37 -3.88 2.58
CA ASN A 5 6.81 -4.76 3.59
C ASN A 5 5.39 -4.35 3.97
N ILE A 6 5.12 -3.05 4.03
CA ILE A 6 3.78 -2.55 4.33
C ILE A 6 2.78 -3.02 3.28
N LEU A 7 3.16 -2.99 2.01
CA LEU A 7 2.30 -3.46 0.92
C LEU A 7 2.35 -4.97 0.72
N GLY A 8 3.31 -5.64 1.36
CA GLY A 8 3.45 -7.08 1.22
C GLY A 8 3.96 -7.52 -0.13
N VAL A 9 4.82 -6.71 -0.75
CA VAL A 9 5.40 -7.02 -2.05
C VAL A 9 6.91 -7.14 -1.96
N ALA A 10 7.51 -7.79 -2.96
CA ALA A 10 8.96 -7.91 -3.03
C ALA A 10 9.58 -6.55 -3.41
N ARG A 11 10.84 -6.36 -3.03
CA ARG A 11 11.55 -5.11 -3.35
C ARG A 11 11.72 -4.88 -4.85
N ASN A 12 11.67 -5.95 -5.63
CA ASN A 12 11.74 -5.87 -7.08
C ASN A 12 10.37 -5.93 -7.75
N ALA A 13 9.30 -5.70 -6.98
CA ALA A 13 7.96 -5.74 -7.51
C ALA A 13 7.77 -4.67 -8.60
N SER A 14 7.05 -5.01 -9.65
CA SER A 14 6.75 -4.08 -10.72
C SER A 14 5.73 -3.04 -10.26
N PRO A 15 5.63 -1.89 -10.96
CA PRO A 15 4.60 -0.90 -10.63
C PRO A 15 3.19 -1.48 -10.65
N THR A 16 2.92 -2.43 -11.54
CA THR A 16 1.63 -3.10 -11.61
C THR A 16 1.37 -3.92 -10.35
N GLU A 17 2.38 -4.64 -9.88
CA GLU A 17 2.26 -5.44 -8.66
C GLU A 17 2.04 -4.57 -7.44
N ILE A 18 2.75 -3.45 -7.37
CA ILE A 18 2.61 -2.50 -6.26
C ILE A 18 1.20 -1.93 -6.23
N LYS A 19 0.67 -1.55 -7.38
CA LYS A 19 -0.69 -1.01 -7.49
C LYS A 19 -1.73 -2.05 -7.09
N LYS A 20 -1.57 -3.29 -7.55
CA LYS A 20 -2.47 -4.38 -7.18
C LYS A 20 -2.48 -4.60 -5.68
N ALA A 21 -1.30 -4.66 -5.08
CA ALA A 21 -1.20 -4.86 -3.63
C ALA A 21 -1.86 -3.71 -2.87
N TYR A 22 -1.62 -2.48 -3.30
CA TYR A 22 -2.24 -1.32 -2.67
C TYR A 22 -3.76 -1.40 -2.72
N ARG A 23 -4.32 -1.68 -3.90
CA ARG A 23 -5.78 -1.74 -4.06
C ARG A 23 -6.39 -2.81 -3.16
N LYS A 24 -5.75 -3.97 -3.10
CA LYS A 24 -6.24 -5.07 -2.27
C LYS A 24 -6.23 -4.67 -0.79
N LEU A 25 -5.13 -4.08 -0.32
CA LEU A 25 -5.02 -3.67 1.07
C LEU A 25 -5.94 -2.49 1.39
N ALA A 26 -6.06 -1.55 0.47
CA ALA A 26 -6.93 -0.39 0.66
C ALA A 26 -8.39 -0.83 0.83
N MET A 27 -8.83 -1.82 0.07
CA MET A 27 -10.18 -2.35 0.21
C MET A 27 -10.36 -3.09 1.54
N ALA A 28 -9.35 -3.85 1.95
CA ALA A 28 -9.42 -4.63 3.19
C ALA A 28 -9.40 -3.75 4.43
N HIS A 29 -8.70 -2.62 4.37
CA HIS A 29 -8.49 -1.75 5.54
C HIS A 29 -9.16 -0.39 5.41
N HIS A 30 -10.09 -0.25 4.46
CA HIS A 30 -10.78 1.03 4.28
C HIS A 30 -11.56 1.40 5.54
N PRO A 31 -11.46 2.67 6.02
CA PRO A 31 -12.17 3.09 7.23
C PRO A 31 -13.67 2.87 7.18
N ASP A 32 -14.28 3.02 6.00
CA ASP A 32 -15.72 2.80 5.82
C ASP A 32 -16.11 1.33 6.01
N ARG A 33 -15.14 0.43 5.96
CA ARG A 33 -15.36 -1.00 6.15
C ARG A 33 -14.85 -1.47 7.52
N GLY A 34 -14.67 -0.54 8.43
CA GLY A 34 -14.20 -0.86 9.76
C GLY A 34 -12.68 -0.97 9.88
N GLY A 35 -11.96 -0.57 8.85
CA GLY A 35 -10.50 -0.56 8.90
C GLY A 35 -9.96 0.55 9.77
N ASP A 36 -8.72 0.40 10.19
CA ASP A 36 -8.04 1.37 11.02
C ASP A 36 -7.46 2.51 10.19
N HIS A 37 -7.71 3.75 10.59
CA HIS A 37 -7.22 4.93 9.88
C HIS A 37 -5.70 4.95 9.77
N SER A 38 -5.01 4.57 10.84
CA SER A 38 -3.54 4.56 10.84
C SER A 38 -3.00 3.56 9.83
N THR A 39 -3.58 2.37 9.80
CA THR A 39 -3.18 1.33 8.86
C THR A 39 -3.42 1.78 7.42
N PHE A 40 -4.60 2.35 7.17
CA PHE A 40 -4.93 2.84 5.83
C PHE A 40 -3.99 3.96 5.39
N ALA A 41 -3.66 4.87 6.30
CA ALA A 41 -2.74 5.96 6.01
C ALA A 41 -1.34 5.44 5.69
N ASN A 42 -0.88 4.41 6.41
CA ASN A 42 0.42 3.79 6.15
C ASN A 42 0.45 3.13 4.78
N ILE A 43 -0.61 2.42 4.42
CA ILE A 43 -0.73 1.77 3.12
C ILE A 43 -0.69 2.82 2.01
N THR A 44 -1.44 3.90 2.16
CA THR A 44 -1.48 4.98 1.18
C THR A 44 -0.12 5.66 1.03
N SER A 45 0.55 5.93 2.15
CA SER A 45 1.89 6.53 2.14
C SER A 45 2.88 5.62 1.42
N ALA A 46 2.83 4.32 1.69
CA ALA A 46 3.72 3.36 1.06
C ALA A 46 3.51 3.36 -0.46
N TYR A 47 2.26 3.31 -0.89
CA TYR A 47 1.95 3.31 -2.32
C TYR A 47 2.41 4.61 -2.98
N ASP A 48 2.10 5.75 -2.35
CA ASP A 48 2.47 7.05 -2.88
C ASP A 48 3.98 7.16 -3.07
N THR A 49 4.74 6.70 -2.07
CA THR A 49 6.20 6.73 -2.12
C THR A 49 6.74 5.82 -3.21
N LEU A 50 6.23 4.60 -3.31
CA LEU A 50 6.73 3.60 -4.26
C LEU A 50 6.25 3.85 -5.68
N SER A 51 5.12 4.49 -5.87
CA SER A 51 4.60 4.79 -7.21
C SER A 51 5.14 6.11 -7.76
N ASN A 52 5.73 6.94 -6.92
CA ASN A 52 6.35 8.19 -7.34
C ASN A 52 7.77 7.88 -7.82
N SER A 53 7.93 7.77 -9.12
CA SER A 53 9.16 7.27 -9.71
C SER A 53 10.21 8.35 -9.97
N ASP A 54 10.03 9.54 -9.50
CA ASP A 54 11.03 10.59 -9.68
C ASP A 54 11.94 10.73 -8.48
#